data_a80e4370d6cfe9fe244483e4e939f489
#
_entry.id   a80e4370d6cfe9fe244483e4e939f489
#
_cell.length_a   1.000
_cell.length_b   1.000
_cell.length_c   1.000
_cell.angle_alpha   90.00
_cell.angle_beta   90.00
_cell.angle_gamma   90.00
#
_symmetry.space_group_name_H-M   'P 1'
#
loop_
_entity.id
_entity.type
_entity.pdbx_description
1 polymer ?
#
loop_
_entity_poly.entity_id
_entity_poly.type
_entity_poly.pdbx_seq_one_letter_code
_entity_poly.pdbx_strand_id
1 'polypeptide(L)'
;MGSRLVVAIRSETGWELYYDHWAAQTIGQDIAINGFEKTLKRVQAMVSLGDSLYECAKSTLIEDMLLIDMATKHVTWAEESDGLYMPRLINALVEHSWPGWTAIWSAESTDGVLQAAGINPADIFAEMRDGARTLEGSAWFGPWGDFGDSGVFSIRLDDGQLVVWRGLGDLDAVTKLGPDNMRQHTLTVLERARAGEPLLWDEQNEGAFEEIPDTGIHIDFPARELRWWSISGEY
;
A
#
# COMPACT_ATOMS: atom_id res chain seq x y z
N MET A 1 -12.40 3.12 -8.86
CA MET A 1 -11.67 2.57 -7.71
C MET A 1 -12.18 1.17 -7.46
N GLY A 2 -11.34 0.22 -7.16
CA GLY A 2 -11.67 -1.14 -6.75
C GLY A 2 -11.38 -1.31 -5.27
N SER A 3 -11.72 -2.44 -4.69
CA SER A 3 -11.39 -2.82 -3.32
C SER A 3 -10.82 -4.23 -3.37
N ARG A 4 -9.52 -4.32 -3.66
CA ARG A 4 -8.83 -5.51 -4.17
C ARG A 4 -8.34 -6.40 -3.04
N LEU A 5 -8.97 -7.56 -2.92
CA LEU A 5 -8.62 -8.57 -1.94
C LEU A 5 -7.78 -9.68 -2.56
N VAL A 6 -6.69 -10.02 -1.91
CA VAL A 6 -5.98 -11.29 -2.12
C VAL A 6 -6.26 -12.24 -0.97
N VAL A 7 -6.62 -13.47 -1.30
CA VAL A 7 -6.77 -14.54 -0.32
C VAL A 7 -5.69 -15.59 -0.54
N ALA A 8 -4.90 -15.86 0.51
CA ALA A 8 -3.91 -16.91 0.53
C ALA A 8 -4.39 -18.06 1.43
N ILE A 9 -4.47 -19.26 0.89
CA ILE A 9 -4.75 -20.47 1.65
C ILE A 9 -3.45 -21.28 1.75
N ARG A 10 -3.01 -21.54 2.97
CA ARG A 10 -1.87 -22.41 3.26
C ARG A 10 -2.35 -23.78 3.64
N SER A 11 -1.95 -24.80 2.89
CA SER A 11 -2.23 -26.20 3.18
C SER A 11 -0.93 -27.00 3.33
N GLU A 12 -1.03 -28.29 3.66
CA GLU A 12 0.14 -29.21 3.67
C GLU A 12 0.78 -29.36 2.28
N THR A 13 0.03 -29.13 1.21
CA THR A 13 0.47 -29.28 -0.18
C THR A 13 1.05 -27.99 -0.76
N GLY A 14 0.93 -26.85 -0.08
CA GLY A 14 1.44 -25.57 -0.53
C GLY A 14 0.41 -24.44 -0.41
N TRP A 15 0.54 -23.48 -1.30
CA TRP A 15 -0.27 -22.30 -1.35
C TRP A 15 -1.32 -22.39 -2.46
N GLU A 16 -2.50 -21.85 -2.18
CA GLU A 16 -3.53 -21.54 -3.17
C GLU A 16 -3.87 -20.06 -3.03
N LEU A 17 -3.82 -19.29 -4.13
CA LEU A 17 -4.02 -17.86 -4.12
C LEU A 17 -5.24 -17.50 -4.96
N TYR A 18 -6.03 -16.59 -4.42
CA TYR A 18 -7.27 -16.13 -5.04
C TYR A 18 -7.39 -14.61 -4.98
N TYR A 19 -8.17 -14.04 -5.88
CA TYR A 19 -8.36 -12.61 -6.03
C TYR A 19 -9.82 -12.26 -6.26
N ASP A 20 -10.26 -11.20 -5.61
CA ASP A 20 -11.55 -10.55 -5.87
C ASP A 20 -11.37 -9.04 -5.90
N HIS A 21 -11.96 -8.39 -6.92
CA HIS A 21 -11.78 -6.96 -7.18
C HIS A 21 -12.55 -6.07 -6.20
N TRP A 22 -13.53 -6.59 -5.46
CA TRP A 22 -14.45 -5.81 -4.63
C TRP A 22 -14.59 -6.30 -3.19
N ALA A 23 -13.87 -7.34 -2.78
CA ALA A 23 -14.09 -8.01 -1.52
C ALA A 23 -13.28 -7.47 -0.33
N ALA A 24 -12.34 -6.53 -0.55
CA ALA A 24 -11.47 -6.05 0.52
C ALA A 24 -12.26 -5.30 1.61
N GLN A 25 -13.23 -4.46 1.25
CA GLN A 25 -14.00 -3.65 2.20
C GLN A 25 -14.92 -4.42 3.14
N THR A 26 -15.12 -5.70 2.92
CA THR A 26 -16.10 -6.49 3.71
C THR A 26 -15.55 -7.81 4.22
N ILE A 27 -14.27 -8.06 4.02
CA ILE A 27 -13.72 -9.40 4.29
C ILE A 27 -13.87 -9.83 5.76
N GLY A 28 -13.65 -8.93 6.69
CA GLY A 28 -13.82 -9.20 8.11
C GLY A 28 -15.25 -9.61 8.46
N GLN A 29 -16.24 -8.88 7.95
CA GLN A 29 -17.66 -9.22 8.12
C GLN A 29 -18.00 -10.54 7.44
N ASP A 30 -17.49 -10.75 6.23
CA ASP A 30 -17.77 -11.95 5.44
C ASP A 30 -17.27 -13.22 6.13
N ILE A 31 -16.05 -13.22 6.64
CA ILE A 31 -15.51 -14.38 7.38
C ILE A 31 -16.27 -14.63 8.67
N ALA A 32 -16.68 -13.57 9.37
CA ALA A 32 -17.44 -13.67 10.62
C ALA A 32 -18.85 -14.25 10.42
N ILE A 33 -19.57 -13.80 9.38
CA ILE A 33 -20.96 -14.17 9.11
C ILE A 33 -21.05 -15.54 8.44
N ASN A 34 -20.18 -15.83 7.49
CA ASN A 34 -20.28 -17.02 6.66
C ASN A 34 -19.82 -18.29 7.35
N GLY A 35 -18.89 -18.20 8.30
CA GLY A 35 -18.23 -19.35 8.88
C GLY A 35 -17.26 -20.01 7.89
N PHE A 36 -16.53 -21.02 8.35
CA PHE A 36 -15.41 -21.61 7.60
C PHE A 36 -15.81 -22.16 6.22
N GLU A 37 -16.78 -23.07 6.18
CA GLU A 37 -17.15 -23.79 4.95
C GLU A 37 -17.66 -22.87 3.84
N LYS A 38 -18.48 -21.89 4.17
CA LYS A 38 -19.00 -20.95 3.18
C LYS A 38 -17.93 -19.97 2.72
N THR A 39 -17.06 -19.52 3.62
CA THR A 39 -15.93 -18.67 3.26
C THR A 39 -15.01 -19.42 2.30
N LEU A 40 -14.62 -20.64 2.61
CA LEU A 40 -13.75 -21.43 1.75
C LEU A 40 -14.37 -21.63 0.36
N LYS A 41 -15.66 -21.98 0.30
CA LYS A 41 -16.37 -22.12 -0.97
C LYS A 41 -16.42 -20.81 -1.77
N ARG A 42 -16.62 -19.67 -1.09
CA ARG A 42 -16.61 -18.36 -1.74
C ARG A 42 -15.22 -18.04 -2.29
N VAL A 43 -14.18 -18.25 -1.52
CA VAL A 43 -12.80 -18.01 -1.92
C VAL A 43 -12.43 -18.86 -3.14
N GLN A 44 -12.79 -20.14 -3.14
CA GLN A 44 -12.53 -21.03 -4.27
C GLN A 44 -13.31 -20.67 -5.55
N ALA A 45 -14.33 -19.82 -5.45
CA ALA A 45 -15.04 -19.27 -6.60
C ALA A 45 -14.44 -17.97 -7.15
N MET A 46 -13.47 -17.38 -6.46
CA MET A 46 -12.73 -16.18 -6.90
C MET A 46 -11.75 -16.54 -8.04
N VAL A 47 -11.12 -15.53 -8.60
CA VAL A 47 -10.09 -15.71 -9.64
C VAL A 47 -8.84 -16.32 -9.02
N SER A 48 -8.39 -17.47 -9.52
CA SER A 48 -7.14 -18.08 -9.07
C SER A 48 -5.93 -17.33 -9.59
N LEU A 49 -4.98 -17.04 -8.68
CA LEU A 49 -3.69 -16.40 -9.00
C LEU A 49 -2.51 -17.39 -9.01
N GLY A 50 -2.77 -18.70 -8.83
CA GLY A 50 -1.72 -19.72 -8.77
C GLY A 50 -1.28 -20.04 -7.34
N ASP A 51 0.02 -20.31 -7.15
CA ASP A 51 0.58 -20.88 -5.92
C ASP A 51 1.83 -20.14 -5.40
N SER A 52 2.26 -19.06 -6.05
CA SER A 52 3.42 -18.27 -5.62
C SER A 52 3.01 -17.02 -4.84
N LEU A 53 2.94 -17.16 -3.52
CA LEU A 53 2.61 -16.04 -2.64
C LEU A 53 3.62 -14.88 -2.77
N TYR A 54 4.90 -15.17 -2.96
CA TYR A 54 5.93 -14.17 -3.12
C TYR A 54 5.73 -13.32 -4.39
N GLU A 55 5.42 -13.96 -5.53
CA GLU A 55 5.13 -13.22 -6.77
C GLU A 55 3.82 -12.44 -6.68
N CYS A 56 2.83 -13.00 -6.00
CA CYS A 56 1.57 -12.30 -5.75
C CYS A 56 1.79 -11.04 -4.90
N ALA A 57 2.63 -11.13 -3.87
CA ALA A 57 2.92 -10.01 -2.97
C ALA A 57 3.69 -8.86 -3.64
N LYS A 58 4.36 -9.10 -4.77
CA LYS A 58 4.94 -8.04 -5.61
C LYS A 58 3.91 -7.27 -6.43
N SER A 59 2.69 -7.76 -6.51
CA SER A 59 1.63 -7.08 -7.23
C SER A 59 1.22 -5.81 -6.48
N THR A 60 1.30 -4.66 -7.13
CA THR A 60 0.80 -3.37 -6.63
C THR A 60 -0.73 -3.30 -6.56
N LEU A 61 -1.40 -4.41 -6.84
CA LEU A 61 -2.85 -4.49 -6.92
C LEU A 61 -3.52 -4.98 -5.62
N ILE A 62 -2.76 -5.23 -4.56
CA ILE A 62 -3.30 -5.71 -3.28
C ILE A 62 -3.59 -4.50 -2.39
N GLU A 63 -4.87 -4.32 -2.04
CA GLU A 63 -5.29 -3.34 -1.04
C GLU A 63 -5.43 -4.02 0.33
N ASP A 64 -6.02 -5.24 0.34
CA ASP A 64 -6.17 -6.03 1.56
C ASP A 64 -5.91 -7.51 1.34
N MET A 65 -5.71 -8.22 2.44
CA MET A 65 -5.33 -9.62 2.40
C MET A 65 -6.00 -10.46 3.48
N LEU A 66 -6.35 -11.70 3.09
CA LEU A 66 -6.81 -12.74 3.99
C LEU A 66 -5.86 -13.95 3.90
N LEU A 67 -5.31 -14.37 5.03
CA LEU A 67 -4.56 -15.63 5.15
C LEU A 67 -5.38 -16.67 5.90
N ILE A 68 -5.61 -17.81 5.29
CA ILE A 68 -6.23 -18.99 5.90
C ILE A 68 -5.15 -20.07 6.05
N ASP A 69 -4.59 -20.23 7.23
CA ASP A 69 -3.59 -21.26 7.50
C ASP A 69 -4.27 -22.54 8.03
N MET A 70 -4.42 -23.53 7.16
CA MET A 70 -5.07 -24.80 7.46
C MET A 70 -4.27 -25.66 8.45
N ALA A 71 -2.93 -25.50 8.47
CA ALA A 71 -2.06 -26.32 9.32
C ALA A 71 -2.13 -25.85 10.77
N THR A 72 -2.15 -24.54 11.01
CA THR A 72 -2.18 -23.96 12.35
C THR A 72 -3.57 -23.59 12.81
N LYS A 73 -4.56 -23.62 11.91
CA LYS A 73 -5.92 -23.12 12.13
C LYS A 73 -5.96 -21.65 12.58
N HIS A 74 -5.14 -20.83 11.93
CA HIS A 74 -5.18 -19.40 12.08
C HIS A 74 -5.77 -18.74 10.82
N VAL A 75 -6.61 -17.75 11.05
CA VAL A 75 -7.06 -16.83 10.01
C VAL A 75 -6.56 -15.44 10.35
N THR A 76 -5.70 -14.89 9.48
CA THR A 76 -5.16 -13.53 9.63
C THR A 76 -5.74 -12.67 8.52
N TRP A 77 -6.26 -11.50 8.87
CA TRP A 77 -6.96 -10.64 7.93
C TRP A 77 -6.61 -9.18 8.13
N ALA A 78 -6.61 -8.45 7.04
CA ALA A 78 -6.55 -7.00 6.97
C ALA A 78 -7.73 -6.51 6.14
N GLU A 79 -8.28 -5.36 6.49
CA GLU A 79 -9.40 -4.74 5.79
C GLU A 79 -9.23 -3.22 5.84
N GLU A 80 -9.24 -2.61 4.68
CA GLU A 80 -9.34 -1.16 4.51
C GLU A 80 -10.83 -0.80 4.51
N SER A 81 -11.36 -0.52 5.67
CA SER A 81 -12.78 -0.29 5.85
C SER A 81 -13.09 1.16 6.11
N ASP A 82 -13.88 1.76 5.25
CA ASP A 82 -14.57 3.05 5.50
C ASP A 82 -15.69 2.92 6.54
N GLY A 83 -15.87 1.72 7.09
CA GLY A 83 -17.01 1.34 7.92
C GLY A 83 -16.70 1.14 9.40
N LEU A 84 -17.52 0.32 10.04
CA LEU A 84 -17.43 -0.01 11.45
C LEU A 84 -16.19 -0.87 11.76
N TYR A 85 -15.14 -0.21 12.17
CA TYR A 85 -13.88 -0.82 12.52
C TYR A 85 -13.94 -1.48 13.90
N MET A 86 -14.31 -2.76 13.93
CA MET A 86 -14.43 -3.51 15.17
C MET A 86 -13.66 -4.85 15.13
N PRO A 87 -12.31 -4.81 14.96
CA PRO A 87 -11.54 -6.05 14.75
C PRO A 87 -11.68 -7.05 15.92
N ARG A 88 -11.82 -6.58 17.16
CA ARG A 88 -12.02 -7.45 18.31
C ARG A 88 -13.36 -8.20 18.26
N LEU A 89 -14.41 -7.51 17.84
CA LEU A 89 -15.73 -8.14 17.70
C LEU A 89 -15.71 -9.13 16.53
N ILE A 90 -15.14 -8.73 15.40
CA ILE A 90 -15.02 -9.60 14.23
C ILE A 90 -14.20 -10.85 14.57
N ASN A 91 -13.06 -10.73 15.24
CA ASN A 91 -12.26 -11.88 15.67
C ASN A 91 -13.06 -12.82 16.56
N ALA A 92 -13.79 -12.30 17.55
CA ALA A 92 -14.63 -13.12 18.42
C ALA A 92 -15.76 -13.84 17.67
N LEU A 93 -16.38 -13.17 16.70
CA LEU A 93 -17.41 -13.77 15.84
C LEU A 93 -16.81 -14.84 14.91
N VAL A 94 -15.64 -14.62 14.36
CA VAL A 94 -14.92 -15.61 13.54
C VAL A 94 -14.58 -16.83 14.38
N GLU A 95 -14.02 -16.68 15.56
CA GLU A 95 -13.70 -17.79 16.46
C GLU A 95 -14.95 -18.60 16.86
N HIS A 96 -16.10 -17.93 16.97
CA HIS A 96 -17.37 -18.60 17.20
C HIS A 96 -17.86 -19.37 15.94
N SER A 97 -17.76 -18.79 14.75
CA SER A 97 -18.26 -19.35 13.50
C SER A 97 -17.28 -20.32 12.82
N TRP A 98 -16.02 -20.34 13.26
CA TRP A 98 -14.95 -21.23 12.81
C TRP A 98 -14.44 -22.07 13.98
N PRO A 99 -15.13 -23.13 14.43
CA PRO A 99 -14.75 -23.86 15.63
C PRO A 99 -13.32 -24.38 15.60
N GLY A 100 -12.52 -24.00 16.60
CA GLY A 100 -11.13 -24.42 16.73
C GLY A 100 -10.13 -23.60 15.91
N TRP A 101 -10.54 -22.47 15.34
CA TRP A 101 -9.69 -21.50 14.69
C TRP A 101 -9.41 -20.31 15.60
N THR A 102 -8.29 -19.65 15.38
CA THR A 102 -7.94 -18.37 15.99
C THR A 102 -7.94 -17.28 14.92
N ALA A 103 -8.63 -16.19 15.18
CA ALA A 103 -8.69 -15.04 14.29
C ALA A 103 -7.73 -13.95 14.74
N ILE A 104 -6.97 -13.40 13.80
CA ILE A 104 -5.97 -12.37 14.03
C ILE A 104 -6.21 -11.23 13.04
N TRP A 105 -6.53 -10.07 13.56
CA TRP A 105 -6.53 -8.86 12.74
C TRP A 105 -5.13 -8.27 12.65
N SER A 106 -4.71 -7.91 11.45
CA SER A 106 -3.43 -7.27 11.20
C SER A 106 -3.54 -5.75 11.33
N ALA A 107 -2.92 -5.19 12.36
CA ALA A 107 -2.80 -3.73 12.52
C ALA A 107 -1.83 -3.10 11.51
N GLU A 108 -1.00 -3.90 10.87
CA GLU A 108 -0.01 -3.50 9.86
C GLU A 108 -0.53 -3.80 8.44
N SER A 109 -1.86 -3.83 8.28
CA SER A 109 -2.52 -4.10 7.01
C SER A 109 -1.97 -5.36 6.32
N THR A 110 -1.78 -5.32 5.01
CA THR A 110 -1.24 -6.42 4.21
C THR A 110 0.14 -6.88 4.66
N ASP A 111 0.97 -5.96 5.16
CA ASP A 111 2.33 -6.29 5.62
C ASP A 111 2.31 -7.29 6.79
N GLY A 112 1.44 -7.10 7.76
CA GLY A 112 1.31 -8.03 8.87
C GLY A 112 0.71 -9.38 8.45
N VAL A 113 -0.15 -9.42 7.44
CA VAL A 113 -0.65 -10.69 6.88
C VAL A 113 0.47 -11.44 6.13
N LEU A 114 1.32 -10.73 5.37
CA LEU A 114 2.49 -11.29 4.72
C LEU A 114 3.49 -11.85 5.74
N GLN A 115 3.74 -11.11 6.83
CA GLN A 115 4.60 -11.57 7.93
C GLN A 115 4.06 -12.85 8.57
N ALA A 116 2.74 -12.93 8.81
CA ALA A 116 2.08 -14.13 9.33
C ALA A 116 2.22 -15.31 8.34
N ALA A 117 2.28 -15.04 7.05
CA ALA A 117 2.54 -16.03 6.01
C ALA A 117 4.02 -16.44 5.90
N GLY A 118 4.93 -15.78 6.64
CA GLY A 118 6.37 -16.05 6.62
C GLY A 118 7.13 -15.27 5.54
N ILE A 119 6.53 -14.25 4.95
CA ILE A 119 7.17 -13.34 4.00
C ILE A 119 7.54 -12.05 4.74
N ASN A 120 8.78 -11.61 4.57
CA ASN A 120 9.20 -10.31 5.07
C ASN A 120 8.89 -9.22 4.01
N PRO A 121 7.96 -8.28 4.28
CA PRO A 121 7.62 -7.23 3.31
C PRO A 121 8.82 -6.39 2.88
N ALA A 122 9.79 -6.20 3.76
CA ALA A 122 11.00 -5.44 3.44
C ALA A 122 11.82 -6.07 2.29
N ASP A 123 11.80 -7.40 2.13
CA ASP A 123 12.49 -8.09 1.05
C ASP A 123 11.79 -7.83 -0.29
N ILE A 124 10.45 -7.82 -0.30
CA ILE A 124 9.65 -7.47 -1.47
C ILE A 124 9.91 -6.03 -1.88
N PHE A 125 9.88 -5.08 -0.95
CA PHE A 125 10.18 -3.68 -1.21
C PHE A 125 11.62 -3.46 -1.67
N ALA A 126 12.59 -4.22 -1.15
CA ALA A 126 13.97 -4.15 -1.60
C ALA A 126 14.10 -4.58 -3.08
N GLU A 127 13.46 -5.68 -3.44
CA GLU A 127 13.48 -6.20 -4.81
C GLU A 127 12.73 -5.28 -5.79
N MET A 128 11.56 -4.75 -5.39
CA MET A 128 10.84 -3.75 -6.18
C MET A 128 11.67 -2.47 -6.39
N ARG A 129 12.41 -2.02 -5.36
CA ARG A 129 13.34 -0.87 -5.50
C ARG A 129 14.48 -1.15 -6.46
N ASP A 130 15.04 -2.35 -6.42
CA ASP A 130 16.13 -2.73 -7.33
C ASP A 130 15.61 -2.84 -8.78
N GLY A 131 14.40 -3.35 -8.97
CA GLY A 131 13.69 -3.32 -10.25
C GLY A 131 13.37 -1.90 -10.73
N ALA A 132 12.93 -1.03 -9.82
CA ALA A 132 12.64 0.38 -10.13
C ALA A 132 13.92 1.21 -10.40
N ARG A 133 15.06 0.82 -9.84
CA ARG A 133 16.36 1.44 -10.16
C ARG A 133 16.86 1.07 -11.55
N THR A 134 16.48 -0.09 -12.07
CA THR A 134 16.78 -0.50 -13.44
C THR A 134 15.85 0.13 -14.48
N LEU A 135 14.66 0.56 -14.07
CA LEU A 135 13.80 1.45 -14.83
C LEU A 135 14.26 2.88 -14.52
N GLU A 136 15.26 3.35 -15.28
CA GLU A 136 15.84 4.71 -15.21
C GLU A 136 14.97 5.71 -14.44
N GLY A 137 15.26 5.89 -13.19
CA GLY A 137 15.05 7.03 -12.27
C GLY A 137 13.76 7.85 -12.27
N SER A 138 12.82 7.61 -13.15
CA SER A 138 11.66 8.47 -13.38
C SER A 138 10.30 7.84 -13.05
N ALA A 139 10.24 6.54 -12.84
CA ALA A 139 8.95 5.85 -12.69
C ALA A 139 8.27 6.10 -11.33
N TRP A 140 9.02 6.45 -10.29
CA TRP A 140 8.48 6.71 -8.95
C TRP A 140 7.93 8.13 -8.75
N PHE A 141 8.36 9.06 -9.58
CA PHE A 141 7.96 10.46 -9.53
C PHE A 141 7.69 10.99 -10.93
N GLY A 142 7.17 10.11 -11.78
CA GLY A 142 6.80 10.49 -13.14
C GLY A 142 5.71 11.55 -13.14
N PRO A 143 5.64 12.38 -14.18
CA PRO A 143 4.52 13.27 -14.36
C PRO A 143 3.27 12.42 -14.51
N TRP A 144 2.29 12.62 -13.61
CA TRP A 144 0.88 12.34 -13.80
C TRP A 144 0.52 11.15 -14.72
N GLY A 145 0.40 9.97 -14.16
CA GLY A 145 -0.55 8.98 -14.66
C GLY A 145 -1.92 9.27 -14.03
N ASP A 146 -2.99 8.84 -14.66
CA ASP A 146 -4.41 9.01 -14.30
C ASP A 146 -4.82 8.48 -12.90
N PHE A 147 -3.97 8.56 -11.90
CA PHE A 147 -4.24 8.09 -10.55
C PHE A 147 -4.49 9.27 -9.62
N GLY A 148 -5.73 9.35 -9.13
CA GLY A 148 -6.29 10.46 -8.38
C GLY A 148 -5.65 10.77 -7.00
N ASP A 149 -4.68 10.00 -6.53
CA ASP A 149 -4.07 10.20 -5.20
C ASP A 149 -2.70 10.83 -5.35
N SER A 150 -2.65 12.14 -5.39
CA SER A 150 -1.41 12.88 -5.54
C SER A 150 -0.98 13.53 -4.24
N GLY A 151 0.20 13.15 -3.78
CA GLY A 151 0.90 13.90 -2.74
C GLY A 151 1.57 15.16 -3.28
N VAL A 152 1.85 16.12 -2.40
CA VAL A 152 2.67 17.29 -2.68
C VAL A 152 3.99 17.18 -1.94
N PHE A 153 5.08 17.43 -2.65
CA PHE A 153 6.42 17.54 -2.07
C PHE A 153 6.86 19.00 -2.05
N SER A 154 7.34 19.44 -0.89
CA SER A 154 7.90 20.77 -0.68
C SER A 154 9.30 20.61 -0.10
N ILE A 155 10.33 20.82 -0.91
CA ILE A 155 11.72 20.54 -0.55
C ILE A 155 12.53 21.84 -0.52
N ARG A 156 13.11 22.16 0.63
CA ARG A 156 14.10 23.23 0.76
C ARG A 156 15.50 22.63 0.62
N LEU A 157 16.18 23.00 -0.45
CA LEU A 157 17.57 22.59 -0.73
C LEU A 157 18.58 23.34 0.15
N ASP A 158 19.83 22.87 0.16
CA ASP A 158 20.92 23.43 0.99
C ASP A 158 21.23 24.91 0.66
N ASP A 159 20.97 25.36 -0.56
CA ASP A 159 21.09 26.76 -0.99
C ASP A 159 19.89 27.64 -0.60
N GLY A 160 18.90 27.07 0.09
CA GLY A 160 17.67 27.72 0.49
C GLY A 160 16.58 27.76 -0.59
N GLN A 161 16.84 27.26 -1.80
CA GLN A 161 15.80 27.16 -2.82
C GLN A 161 14.68 26.23 -2.36
N LEU A 162 13.43 26.70 -2.45
CA LEU A 162 12.23 25.88 -2.23
C LEU A 162 11.74 25.34 -3.58
N VAL A 163 11.59 24.03 -3.65
CA VAL A 163 11.08 23.33 -4.82
C VAL A 163 9.80 22.63 -4.41
N VAL A 164 8.72 22.89 -5.12
CA VAL A 164 7.41 22.27 -4.86
C VAL A 164 6.97 21.55 -6.11
N TRP A 165 6.62 20.27 -5.95
CA TRP A 165 6.09 19.47 -7.06
C TRP A 165 5.07 18.46 -6.54
N ARG A 166 4.30 17.89 -7.43
CA ARG A 166 3.44 16.76 -7.13
C ARG A 166 4.15 15.44 -7.43
N GLY A 167 3.85 14.41 -6.67
CA GLY A 167 4.38 13.07 -6.89
C GLY A 167 3.57 12.04 -6.14
N LEU A 168 3.67 10.81 -6.59
CA LEU A 168 3.21 9.65 -5.85
C LEU A 168 4.30 9.34 -4.81
N GLY A 169 3.96 9.39 -3.55
CA GLY A 169 4.88 9.02 -2.50
C GLY A 169 4.26 9.28 -1.14
N ASP A 170 4.30 8.25 -0.33
CA ASP A 170 3.98 8.33 1.08
C ASP A 170 5.25 8.61 1.91
N LEU A 171 5.05 8.86 3.19
CA LEU A 171 6.13 9.10 4.14
C LEU A 171 7.08 7.90 4.21
N ASP A 172 6.57 6.69 4.10
CA ASP A 172 7.35 5.47 4.20
C ASP A 172 8.29 5.32 2.99
N ALA A 173 7.82 5.58 1.78
CA ALA A 173 8.66 5.63 0.58
C ALA A 173 9.80 6.66 0.71
N VAL A 174 9.50 7.87 1.22
CA VAL A 174 10.50 8.92 1.43
C VAL A 174 11.53 8.53 2.48
N THR A 175 11.10 7.95 3.60
CA THR A 175 12.01 7.51 4.65
C THR A 175 12.90 6.36 4.20
N LYS A 176 12.39 5.43 3.42
CA LYS A 176 13.15 4.33 2.80
C LYS A 176 14.15 4.83 1.75
N LEU A 177 13.75 5.83 0.96
CA LEU A 177 14.63 6.43 -0.04
C LEU A 177 15.83 7.15 0.60
N GLY A 178 15.59 7.81 1.72
CA GLY A 178 16.57 8.54 2.50
C GLY A 178 16.93 9.92 1.94
N PRO A 179 17.58 10.78 2.76
CA PRO A 179 17.76 12.19 2.45
C PRO A 179 18.60 12.48 1.20
N ASP A 180 19.67 11.72 0.97
CA ASP A 180 20.56 11.97 -0.16
C ASP A 180 19.89 11.65 -1.50
N ASN A 181 19.13 10.56 -1.56
CA ASN A 181 18.37 10.21 -2.76
C ASN A 181 17.21 11.20 -2.99
N MET A 182 16.54 11.67 -1.94
CA MET A 182 15.52 12.71 -2.07
C MET A 182 16.11 14.03 -2.60
N ARG A 183 17.30 14.42 -2.11
CA ARG A 183 18.01 15.58 -2.62
C ARG A 183 18.34 15.44 -4.11
N GLN A 184 18.94 14.31 -4.49
CA GLN A 184 19.30 14.04 -5.88
C GLN A 184 18.07 14.02 -6.79
N HIS A 185 16.98 13.41 -6.30
CA HIS A 185 15.72 13.38 -7.04
C HIS A 185 15.16 14.80 -7.26
N THR A 186 15.17 15.65 -6.24
CA THR A 186 14.73 17.05 -6.32
C THR A 186 15.55 17.81 -7.38
N LEU A 187 16.86 17.61 -7.43
CA LEU A 187 17.70 18.24 -8.44
C LEU A 187 17.33 17.76 -9.86
N THR A 188 17.03 16.49 -10.03
CA THR A 188 16.56 15.93 -11.30
C THR A 188 15.21 16.54 -11.72
N VAL A 189 14.27 16.70 -10.79
CA VAL A 189 12.98 17.40 -11.05
C VAL A 189 13.23 18.83 -11.53
N LEU A 190 14.14 19.56 -10.88
CA LEU A 190 14.49 20.92 -11.28
C LEU A 190 15.11 20.99 -12.68
N GLU A 191 16.00 20.06 -13.02
CA GLU A 191 16.62 20.00 -14.35
C GLU A 191 15.57 19.75 -15.43
N ARG A 192 14.66 18.82 -15.22
CA ARG A 192 13.56 18.52 -16.14
C ARG A 192 12.60 19.70 -16.28
N ALA A 193 12.26 20.36 -15.17
CA ALA A 193 11.42 21.57 -15.20
C ALA A 193 12.08 22.70 -15.99
N ARG A 194 13.41 22.89 -15.84
CA ARG A 194 14.18 23.85 -16.65
C ARG A 194 14.21 23.49 -18.14
N ALA A 195 14.07 22.22 -18.47
CA ALA A 195 13.92 21.73 -19.84
C ALA A 195 12.49 21.89 -20.39
N GLY A 196 11.57 22.46 -19.63
CA GLY A 196 10.21 22.77 -20.06
C GLY A 196 9.15 21.73 -19.68
N GLU A 197 9.49 20.76 -18.84
CA GLU A 197 8.49 19.83 -18.32
C GLU A 197 7.67 20.50 -17.19
N PRO A 198 6.33 20.41 -17.20
CA PRO A 198 5.46 21.07 -16.21
C PRO A 198 5.42 20.25 -14.90
N LEU A 199 6.56 20.14 -14.22
CA LEU A 199 6.71 19.33 -13.01
C LEU A 199 6.57 20.12 -11.73
N LEU A 200 6.82 21.43 -11.77
CA LEU A 200 6.76 22.27 -10.58
C LEU A 200 5.37 22.83 -10.36
N TRP A 201 5.03 23.00 -9.11
CA TRP A 201 3.89 23.80 -8.71
C TRP A 201 4.24 25.28 -8.89
N ASP A 202 3.58 25.94 -9.80
CA ASP A 202 3.67 27.37 -10.01
C ASP A 202 2.28 28.00 -10.23
N GLU A 203 2.21 29.32 -10.12
CA GLU A 203 0.96 30.07 -10.28
C GLU A 203 0.32 29.90 -11.67
N GLN A 204 1.11 29.53 -12.69
CA GLN A 204 0.62 29.33 -14.06
C GLN A 204 -0.08 27.98 -14.23
N ASN A 205 0.23 27.04 -13.33
CA ASN A 205 -0.34 25.69 -13.30
C ASN A 205 -1.43 25.51 -12.23
N GLU A 206 -1.81 26.56 -11.51
CA GLU A 206 -2.88 26.52 -10.47
C GLU A 206 -4.20 25.91 -10.98
N GLY A 207 -4.56 26.18 -12.24
CA GLY A 207 -5.77 25.63 -12.85
C GLY A 207 -5.71 24.11 -13.14
N ALA A 208 -4.55 23.48 -13.04
CA ALA A 208 -4.40 22.04 -13.20
C ALA A 208 -4.68 21.28 -11.88
N PHE A 209 -4.95 21.99 -10.79
CA PHE A 209 -5.14 21.44 -9.47
C PHE A 209 -6.59 21.66 -9.00
N GLU A 210 -7.52 20.93 -9.57
CA GLU A 210 -8.93 20.98 -9.15
C GLU A 210 -9.14 20.36 -7.75
N GLU A 211 -8.17 19.57 -7.25
CA GLU A 211 -8.27 18.87 -5.97
C GLU A 211 -7.12 19.24 -5.04
N ILE A 212 -7.44 19.41 -3.76
CA ILE A 212 -6.44 19.58 -2.69
C ILE A 212 -5.72 18.24 -2.54
N PRO A 213 -4.38 18.21 -2.51
CA PRO A 213 -3.64 16.97 -2.30
C PRO A 213 -4.00 16.33 -0.95
N ASP A 214 -4.24 15.02 -0.93
CA ASP A 214 -4.58 14.29 0.28
C ASP A 214 -3.41 14.15 1.24
N THR A 215 -2.20 14.17 0.71
CA THR A 215 -0.96 14.04 1.49
C THR A 215 0.06 15.09 1.11
N GLY A 216 0.94 15.43 2.03
CA GLY A 216 2.05 16.33 1.76
C GLY A 216 3.27 16.06 2.63
N ILE A 217 4.44 16.23 2.02
CA ILE A 217 5.73 16.05 2.68
C ILE A 217 6.58 17.30 2.49
N HIS A 218 7.05 17.86 3.58
CA HIS A 218 8.02 18.96 3.60
C HIS A 218 9.35 18.47 4.13
N ILE A 219 10.43 18.67 3.37
CA ILE A 219 11.79 18.39 3.79
C ILE A 219 12.59 19.70 3.76
N ASP A 220 13.17 20.09 4.88
CA ASP A 220 14.08 21.22 5.01
C ASP A 220 15.49 20.69 5.27
N PHE A 221 16.33 20.63 4.22
CA PHE A 221 17.70 20.12 4.33
C PHE A 221 18.59 20.98 5.23
N PRO A 222 18.60 22.32 5.14
CA PRO A 222 19.32 23.17 6.08
C PRO A 222 18.92 22.95 7.54
N ALA A 223 17.63 22.87 7.84
CA ALA A 223 17.11 22.64 9.19
C ALA A 223 17.17 21.17 9.63
N ARG A 224 17.40 20.24 8.73
CA ARG A 224 17.31 18.78 8.96
C ARG A 224 15.95 18.37 9.53
N GLU A 225 14.89 18.95 8.98
CA GLU A 225 13.52 18.69 9.39
C GLU A 225 12.75 17.96 8.28
N LEU A 226 11.90 17.03 8.69
CA LEU A 226 10.88 16.40 7.87
C LEU A 226 9.54 16.59 8.54
N ARG A 227 8.55 17.08 7.80
CA ARG A 227 7.15 17.25 8.23
C ARG A 227 6.25 16.64 7.20
N TRP A 228 5.15 16.06 7.64
CA TRP A 228 4.16 15.50 6.73
C TRP A 228 2.75 15.74 7.26
N TRP A 229 1.78 15.61 6.38
CA TRP A 229 0.36 15.66 6.70
C TRP A 229 -0.41 14.72 5.78
N SER A 230 -1.56 14.23 6.26
CA SER A 230 -2.54 13.46 5.50
C SER A 230 -3.94 13.91 5.90
N ILE A 231 -4.84 14.04 4.92
CA ILE A 231 -6.24 14.38 5.15
C ILE A 231 -7.05 13.13 5.48
N SER A 232 -6.69 11.99 4.90
CA SER A 232 -7.41 10.71 5.05
C SER A 232 -7.27 10.10 6.45
N GLY A 233 -6.29 10.54 7.23
CA GLY A 233 -6.00 9.95 8.53
C GLY A 233 -5.34 8.57 8.46
N GLU A 234 -4.96 8.12 7.29
CA GLU A 234 -4.15 6.93 7.07
C GLU A 234 -2.69 7.22 7.41
N TYR A 235 -2.14 6.41 8.30
CA TYR A 235 -0.76 6.54 8.79
C TYR A 235 0.03 5.30 8.41
#